data_b1a38ed797d464dd10fa8f83c9e27c8e
#
_entry.id   b1a38ed797d464dd10fa8f83c9e27c8e
#
_cell.length_a   1.000
_cell.length_b   1.000
_cell.length_c   1.000
_cell.angle_alpha   90.00
_cell.angle_beta   90.00
_cell.angle_gamma   90.00
#
_symmetry.space_group_name_H-M   'P 1'
#
loop_
_entity.id
_entity.type
_entity.pdbx_description
1 polymer ?
#
loop_
_entity_poly.entity_id
_entity_poly.type
_entity_poly.pdbx_seq_one_letter_code
_entity_poly.pdbx_strand_id
1 'polypeptide(L)'
;LETDAIDPTRPRVLVTGASGFIGQALCRLLPAEDWDTRVLLRDAHRSDCLPAELQADVIVADLNSQTGLLKACADRDIVLHLAGQAHVAAVSAEVEVNPDVRAVTNLVAAASEQKVRRIVLLSSSLAHAAETRQGDITAYGEGKLAVEAELIAAAQKGQLEAVILRAVNVYGVGMKGKIASMISMIIRGSLPPLPLLSNRVSLVGSQDLARAIIQAATSAEAKGKTYTVTDGAAYSISEIESAIYAALGRQMPGWRAPPMILYAASALAGLFSRLGLRKGSISSRTYRNLTMDNLFDNAAICGDLGFNPRDNLYAVLPEIVESLVTPNS
;
A
#
# COMPACT_ATOMS: atom_id res chain seq x y z
N LEU A 1 11.84 7.49 -35.25
CA LEU A 1 11.22 8.32 -34.19
C LEU A 1 12.16 8.23 -33.00
N GLU A 2 12.98 9.26 -32.81
CA GLU A 2 13.80 9.43 -31.61
C GLU A 2 12.84 9.48 -30.41
N THR A 3 12.91 8.49 -29.55
CA THR A 3 12.29 8.57 -28.24
C THR A 3 13.15 9.53 -27.43
N ASP A 4 12.67 10.75 -27.21
CA ASP A 4 13.29 11.68 -26.27
C ASP A 4 13.51 10.93 -24.97
N ALA A 5 14.79 10.71 -24.63
CA ALA A 5 15.14 10.10 -23.36
C ALA A 5 14.58 10.99 -22.24
N ILE A 6 13.99 10.38 -21.21
CA ILE A 6 13.65 11.16 -20.00
C ILE A 6 14.93 11.88 -19.60
N ASP A 7 14.83 13.19 -19.39
CA ASP A 7 15.89 13.90 -18.68
C ASP A 7 15.97 13.28 -17.27
N PRO A 8 17.00 12.48 -16.96
CA PRO A 8 17.08 11.82 -15.67
C PRO A 8 17.26 12.81 -14.53
N THR A 9 17.60 14.07 -14.85
CA THR A 9 17.85 15.12 -13.86
C THR A 9 16.57 15.83 -13.44
N ARG A 10 15.53 15.86 -14.29
CA ARG A 10 14.25 16.51 -13.97
C ARG A 10 13.05 15.86 -14.66
N PRO A 11 12.67 14.64 -14.28
CA PRO A 11 11.52 13.95 -14.89
C PRO A 11 10.20 14.67 -14.57
N ARG A 12 9.30 14.69 -15.56
CA ARG A 12 7.95 15.23 -15.41
C ARG A 12 7.01 14.11 -14.95
N VAL A 13 6.51 14.23 -13.73
CA VAL A 13 5.84 13.13 -13.03
C VAL A 13 4.39 13.48 -12.73
N LEU A 14 3.48 12.53 -12.96
CA LEU A 14 2.11 12.56 -12.45
C LEU A 14 1.97 11.62 -11.26
N VAL A 15 1.44 12.12 -10.14
CA VAL A 15 1.11 11.30 -8.97
C VAL A 15 -0.41 11.17 -8.84
N THR A 16 -0.92 9.94 -8.80
CA THR A 16 -2.31 9.65 -8.43
C THR A 16 -2.38 8.99 -7.06
N GLY A 17 -3.43 9.27 -6.28
CA GLY A 17 -3.53 8.74 -4.92
C GLY A 17 -2.67 9.49 -3.89
N ALA A 18 -2.20 10.68 -4.19
CA ALA A 18 -1.35 11.53 -3.35
C ALA A 18 -1.94 11.81 -1.96
N SER A 19 -3.26 11.94 -1.83
CA SER A 19 -3.94 12.17 -0.54
C SER A 19 -4.10 10.92 0.33
N GLY A 20 -3.69 9.75 -0.16
CA GLY A 20 -3.68 8.49 0.60
C GLY A 20 -2.49 8.41 1.57
N PHE A 21 -2.50 7.40 2.46
CA PHE A 21 -1.44 7.19 3.45
C PHE A 21 -0.04 7.10 2.82
N ILE A 22 0.14 6.24 1.81
CA ILE A 22 1.43 6.08 1.11
C ILE A 22 1.69 7.28 0.19
N GLY A 23 0.64 7.83 -0.43
CA GLY A 23 0.75 9.02 -1.28
C GLY A 23 1.28 10.24 -0.54
N GLN A 24 0.82 10.47 0.69
CA GLN A 24 1.36 11.56 1.53
C GLN A 24 2.82 11.33 1.92
N ALA A 25 3.23 10.08 2.22
CA ALA A 25 4.63 9.78 2.49
C ALA A 25 5.51 10.05 1.26
N LEU A 26 5.03 9.67 0.07
CA LEU A 26 5.72 9.96 -1.19
C LEU A 26 5.80 11.47 -1.45
N CYS A 27 4.68 12.19 -1.35
CA CYS A 27 4.63 13.63 -1.61
C CYS A 27 5.55 14.46 -0.69
N ARG A 28 5.85 13.99 0.52
CA ARG A 28 6.83 14.66 1.40
C ARG A 28 8.28 14.52 0.92
N LEU A 29 8.59 13.50 0.12
CA LEU A 29 9.94 13.29 -0.42
C LEU A 29 10.15 13.97 -1.78
N LEU A 30 9.12 14.07 -2.62
CA LEU A 30 9.21 14.58 -3.98
C LEU A 30 9.80 15.98 -4.12
N PRO A 31 9.56 16.97 -3.23
CA PRO A 31 10.19 18.29 -3.33
C PRO A 31 11.73 18.24 -3.29
N ALA A 32 12.32 17.24 -2.62
CA ALA A 32 13.77 17.09 -2.55
C ALA A 32 14.39 16.46 -3.81
N GLU A 33 13.57 15.87 -4.68
CA GLU A 33 13.99 15.21 -5.93
C GLU A 33 14.13 16.18 -7.11
N ASP A 34 13.70 17.45 -6.95
CA ASP A 34 13.65 18.46 -8.03
C ASP A 34 12.89 18.00 -9.29
N TRP A 35 11.83 17.22 -9.11
CA TRP A 35 10.97 16.72 -10.20
C TRP A 35 9.87 17.73 -10.52
N ASP A 36 9.53 17.85 -11.82
CA ASP A 36 8.30 18.56 -12.24
C ASP A 36 7.09 17.66 -11.94
N THR A 37 6.49 17.87 -10.76
CA THR A 37 5.46 17.00 -10.22
C THR A 37 4.08 17.60 -10.33
N ARG A 38 3.21 16.89 -11.05
CA ARG A 38 1.75 17.14 -11.10
C ARG A 38 1.02 16.14 -10.23
N VAL A 39 -0.02 16.58 -9.54
CA VAL A 39 -0.85 15.72 -8.69
C VAL A 39 -2.26 15.63 -9.22
N LEU A 40 -2.80 14.40 -9.36
CA LEU A 40 -4.21 14.17 -9.63
C LEU A 40 -4.96 13.89 -8.34
N LEU A 41 -5.91 14.75 -8.00
CA LEU A 41 -6.83 14.60 -6.89
C LEU A 41 -8.26 14.42 -7.39
N ARG A 42 -9.05 13.61 -6.67
CA ARG A 42 -10.49 13.49 -6.94
C ARG A 42 -11.29 14.67 -6.35
N ASP A 43 -10.75 15.27 -5.29
CA ASP A 43 -11.38 16.36 -4.54
C ASP A 43 -10.36 17.46 -4.26
N ALA A 44 -10.67 18.68 -4.64
CA ALA A 44 -9.82 19.87 -4.47
C ALA A 44 -9.48 20.16 -2.99
N HIS A 45 -10.40 19.88 -2.07
CA HIS A 45 -10.18 20.07 -0.62
C HIS A 45 -9.07 19.16 -0.06
N ARG A 46 -8.62 18.19 -0.82
CA ARG A 46 -7.50 17.33 -0.45
C ARG A 46 -6.14 17.91 -0.78
N SER A 47 -6.07 19.07 -1.43
CA SER A 47 -4.80 19.77 -1.70
C SER A 47 -4.08 20.19 -0.42
N ASP A 48 -4.83 20.52 0.63
CA ASP A 48 -4.28 20.96 1.92
C ASP A 48 -3.40 19.90 2.61
N CYS A 49 -3.56 18.62 2.25
CA CYS A 49 -2.71 17.54 2.77
C CYS A 49 -1.36 17.39 2.02
N LEU A 50 -1.14 18.15 0.95
CA LEU A 50 0.08 18.12 0.17
C LEU A 50 1.09 19.18 0.66
N PRO A 51 2.40 18.95 0.51
CA PRO A 51 3.41 20.00 0.61
C PRO A 51 3.07 21.20 -0.29
N ALA A 52 3.41 22.41 0.16
CA ALA A 52 3.09 23.65 -0.55
C ALA A 52 3.64 23.66 -1.99
N GLU A 53 4.81 23.09 -2.19
CA GLU A 53 5.49 22.97 -3.49
C GLU A 53 4.68 22.17 -4.51
N LEU A 54 3.89 21.20 -4.06
CA LEU A 54 3.07 20.33 -4.91
C LEU A 54 1.65 20.86 -5.11
N GLN A 55 1.24 21.91 -4.43
CA GLN A 55 -0.09 22.50 -4.58
C GLN A 55 -0.23 23.33 -5.86
N ALA A 56 0.88 23.71 -6.49
CA ALA A 56 0.89 24.59 -7.66
C ALA A 56 0.40 23.91 -8.96
N ASP A 57 0.62 22.59 -9.12
CA ASP A 57 0.18 21.82 -10.30
C ASP A 57 -0.74 20.65 -9.90
N VAL A 58 -1.95 20.99 -9.46
CA VAL A 58 -3.00 20.04 -9.10
C VAL A 58 -4.08 20.01 -10.16
N ILE A 59 -4.36 18.82 -10.69
CA ILE A 59 -5.52 18.53 -11.53
C ILE A 59 -6.60 17.86 -10.68
N VAL A 60 -7.82 18.40 -10.71
CA VAL A 60 -8.98 17.79 -10.05
C VAL A 60 -9.78 17.00 -11.07
N ALA A 61 -9.73 15.67 -10.98
CA ALA A 61 -10.52 14.79 -11.84
C ALA A 61 -10.64 13.39 -11.22
N ASP A 62 -11.69 12.67 -11.63
CA ASP A 62 -11.85 11.24 -11.33
C ASP A 62 -11.09 10.37 -12.35
N LEU A 63 -10.60 9.21 -11.93
CA LEU A 63 -9.93 8.24 -12.81
C LEU A 63 -10.88 7.64 -13.88
N ASN A 64 -12.18 7.87 -13.79
CA ASN A 64 -13.15 7.54 -14.83
C ASN A 64 -13.37 8.71 -15.83
N SER A 65 -12.77 9.88 -15.61
CA SER A 65 -12.87 11.05 -16.51
C SER A 65 -11.76 11.01 -17.55
N GLN A 66 -12.07 10.58 -18.76
CA GLN A 66 -11.07 10.52 -19.84
C GLN A 66 -10.43 11.89 -20.11
N THR A 67 -11.24 12.96 -20.21
CA THR A 67 -10.73 14.32 -20.42
C THR A 67 -9.86 14.82 -19.27
N GLY A 68 -10.20 14.45 -18.02
CA GLY A 68 -9.39 14.75 -16.84
C GLY A 68 -8.05 14.02 -16.86
N LEU A 69 -8.05 12.74 -17.23
CA LEU A 69 -6.83 11.93 -17.34
C LEU A 69 -5.92 12.41 -18.47
N LEU A 70 -6.48 12.80 -19.64
CA LEU A 70 -5.71 13.37 -20.74
C LEU A 70 -4.99 14.65 -20.30
N LYS A 71 -5.68 15.55 -19.60
CA LYS A 71 -5.07 16.75 -19.04
C LYS A 71 -3.99 16.43 -18.00
N ALA A 72 -4.25 15.45 -17.14
CA ALA A 72 -3.31 15.05 -16.10
C ALA A 72 -2.02 14.44 -16.68
N CYS A 73 -2.15 13.59 -17.71
CA CYS A 73 -1.02 12.93 -18.37
C CYS A 73 -0.27 13.82 -19.39
N ALA A 74 -0.85 14.97 -19.81
CA ALA A 74 -0.23 15.85 -20.78
C ALA A 74 1.15 16.33 -20.31
N ASP A 75 2.15 16.18 -21.18
CA ASP A 75 3.55 16.55 -20.89
C ASP A 75 4.14 15.87 -19.64
N ARG A 76 3.73 14.64 -19.35
CA ARG A 76 4.32 13.83 -18.26
C ARG A 76 5.10 12.65 -18.84
N ASP A 77 6.25 12.36 -18.23
CA ASP A 77 7.12 11.24 -18.64
C ASP A 77 6.78 9.98 -17.86
N ILE A 78 6.40 10.14 -16.60
CA ILE A 78 6.19 9.06 -15.63
C ILE A 78 4.87 9.26 -14.89
N VAL A 79 4.14 8.16 -14.66
CA VAL A 79 2.99 8.14 -13.75
C VAL A 79 3.31 7.27 -12.55
N LEU A 80 3.17 7.82 -11.35
CA LEU A 80 3.19 7.09 -10.08
C LEU A 80 1.74 6.83 -9.67
N HIS A 81 1.28 5.60 -9.90
CA HIS A 81 -0.12 5.24 -9.67
C HIS A 81 -0.29 4.56 -8.30
N LEU A 82 -0.66 5.35 -7.29
CA LEU A 82 -0.92 4.90 -5.93
C LEU A 82 -2.42 4.89 -5.60
N ALA A 83 -3.25 5.41 -6.49
CA ALA A 83 -4.69 5.39 -6.30
C ALA A 83 -5.22 3.95 -6.36
N GLY A 84 -6.15 3.63 -5.49
CA GLY A 84 -6.82 2.34 -5.43
C GLY A 84 -7.64 2.22 -4.15
N GLN A 85 -8.61 1.32 -4.15
CA GLN A 85 -9.44 1.07 -2.97
C GLN A 85 -8.75 0.04 -2.08
N ALA A 86 -8.39 0.42 -0.85
CA ALA A 86 -7.73 -0.47 0.11
C ALA A 86 -8.63 -1.61 0.65
N HIS A 87 -9.95 -1.47 0.53
CA HIS A 87 -10.93 -2.44 1.03
C HIS A 87 -12.17 -2.42 0.12
N VAL A 88 -12.22 -3.31 -0.85
CA VAL A 88 -13.48 -3.62 -1.52
C VAL A 88 -14.20 -4.62 -0.61
N ALA A 89 -15.28 -4.20 0.06
CA ALA A 89 -16.27 -5.14 0.59
C ALA A 89 -16.73 -6.02 -0.58
N ALA A 90 -16.89 -7.33 -0.34
CA ALA A 90 -17.25 -8.30 -1.35
C ALA A 90 -18.30 -7.71 -2.31
N VAL A 91 -17.93 -7.61 -3.58
CA VAL A 91 -18.83 -7.14 -4.64
C VAL A 91 -19.98 -8.12 -4.70
N SER A 92 -21.20 -7.62 -4.61
CA SER A 92 -22.42 -8.37 -4.90
C SER A 92 -22.29 -9.02 -6.29
N ALA A 93 -22.83 -10.22 -6.42
CA ALA A 93 -22.62 -11.17 -7.52
C ALA A 93 -23.10 -10.73 -8.93
N GLU A 94 -23.27 -9.45 -9.19
CA GLU A 94 -23.49 -8.89 -10.52
C GLU A 94 -22.15 -8.45 -11.09
N VAL A 95 -21.85 -8.90 -12.31
CA VAL A 95 -20.59 -8.77 -13.05
C VAL A 95 -20.30 -7.29 -13.36
N GLU A 96 -19.96 -6.52 -12.34
CA GLU A 96 -19.38 -5.19 -12.53
C GLU A 96 -17.86 -5.34 -12.59
N VAL A 97 -17.26 -4.80 -13.64
CA VAL A 97 -15.79 -4.70 -13.78
C VAL A 97 -15.24 -4.03 -12.53
N ASN A 98 -14.24 -4.65 -11.89
CA ASN A 98 -13.58 -4.09 -10.72
C ASN A 98 -13.24 -2.62 -10.96
N PRO A 99 -13.69 -1.66 -10.13
CA PRO A 99 -13.48 -0.23 -10.34
C PRO A 99 -12.00 0.15 -10.48
N ASP A 100 -11.09 -0.54 -9.77
CA ASP A 100 -9.65 -0.29 -9.88
C ASP A 100 -9.11 -0.74 -11.25
N VAL A 101 -9.63 -1.83 -11.83
CA VAL A 101 -9.27 -2.29 -13.18
C VAL A 101 -9.70 -1.27 -14.21
N ARG A 102 -10.95 -0.79 -14.15
CA ARG A 102 -11.45 0.25 -15.06
C ARG A 102 -10.63 1.54 -14.95
N ALA A 103 -10.29 1.95 -13.72
CA ALA A 103 -9.48 3.13 -13.48
C ALA A 103 -8.08 3.01 -14.13
N VAL A 104 -7.43 1.85 -14.02
CA VAL A 104 -6.12 1.61 -14.64
C VAL A 104 -6.24 1.51 -16.16
N THR A 105 -7.27 0.85 -16.70
CA THR A 105 -7.50 0.81 -18.16
C THR A 105 -7.63 2.23 -18.73
N ASN A 106 -8.42 3.11 -18.08
CA ASN A 106 -8.57 4.50 -18.50
C ASN A 106 -7.24 5.28 -18.40
N LEU A 107 -6.50 5.07 -17.29
CA LEU A 107 -5.20 5.71 -17.09
C LEU A 107 -4.18 5.28 -18.15
N VAL A 108 -4.11 3.99 -18.46
CA VAL A 108 -3.24 3.44 -19.51
C VAL A 108 -3.59 4.04 -20.87
N ALA A 109 -4.88 4.15 -21.20
CA ALA A 109 -5.32 4.76 -22.46
C ALA A 109 -4.87 6.22 -22.57
N ALA A 110 -5.12 7.03 -21.53
CA ALA A 110 -4.70 8.42 -21.50
C ALA A 110 -3.17 8.59 -21.51
N ALA A 111 -2.46 7.78 -20.73
CA ALA A 111 -0.99 7.77 -20.68
C ALA A 111 -0.39 7.44 -22.05
N SER A 112 -0.92 6.42 -22.73
CA SER A 112 -0.47 6.03 -24.08
C SER A 112 -0.71 7.12 -25.10
N GLU A 113 -1.89 7.77 -25.09
CA GLU A 113 -2.23 8.87 -25.99
C GLU A 113 -1.32 10.09 -25.76
N GLN A 114 -0.97 10.39 -24.51
CA GLN A 114 -0.07 11.46 -24.12
C GLN A 114 1.42 11.07 -24.15
N LYS A 115 1.74 9.86 -24.64
CA LYS A 115 3.12 9.34 -24.77
C LYS A 115 3.89 9.26 -23.45
N VAL A 116 3.18 9.05 -22.34
CA VAL A 116 3.82 8.72 -21.06
C VAL A 116 4.67 7.47 -21.24
N ARG A 117 5.93 7.56 -20.85
CA ARG A 117 6.88 6.46 -21.06
C ARG A 117 6.71 5.35 -20.03
N ARG A 118 6.46 5.67 -18.76
CA ARG A 118 6.46 4.69 -17.67
C ARG A 118 5.28 4.89 -16.72
N ILE A 119 4.70 3.77 -16.27
CA ILE A 119 3.78 3.74 -15.13
C ILE A 119 4.40 2.86 -14.04
N VAL A 120 4.58 3.42 -12.83
CA VAL A 120 4.92 2.70 -11.61
C VAL A 120 3.62 2.47 -10.84
N LEU A 121 3.21 1.21 -10.75
CA LEU A 121 1.98 0.80 -10.06
C LEU A 121 2.28 0.33 -8.65
N LEU A 122 1.64 0.94 -7.66
CA LEU A 122 1.62 0.42 -6.30
C LEU A 122 0.56 -0.68 -6.17
N SER A 123 1.04 -1.91 -6.07
CA SER A 123 0.26 -3.12 -5.86
C SER A 123 0.43 -3.66 -4.43
N SER A 124 0.08 -4.91 -4.20
CA SER A 124 0.10 -5.57 -2.89
C SER A 124 0.68 -6.97 -2.98
N SER A 125 1.37 -7.41 -1.93
CA SER A 125 1.80 -8.81 -1.78
C SER A 125 0.61 -9.80 -1.80
N LEU A 126 -0.61 -9.35 -1.58
CA LEU A 126 -1.82 -10.17 -1.74
C LEU A 126 -2.10 -10.53 -3.21
N ALA A 127 -1.60 -9.74 -4.18
CA ALA A 127 -1.63 -10.11 -5.59
C ALA A 127 -0.73 -11.34 -5.86
N HIS A 128 0.42 -11.45 -5.18
CA HIS A 128 1.27 -12.62 -5.26
C HIS A 128 0.57 -13.90 -4.74
N ALA A 129 -0.15 -13.79 -3.62
CA ALA A 129 -0.94 -14.91 -3.11
C ALA A 129 -2.04 -15.34 -4.10
N ALA A 130 -2.69 -14.40 -4.76
CA ALA A 130 -3.69 -14.68 -5.80
C ALA A 130 -3.06 -15.32 -7.04
N GLU A 131 -1.90 -14.86 -7.48
CA GLU A 131 -1.14 -15.37 -8.63
C GLU A 131 -0.67 -16.81 -8.41
N THR A 132 -0.02 -17.07 -7.29
CA THR A 132 0.55 -18.40 -6.95
C THR A 132 -0.48 -19.38 -6.44
N ARG A 133 -1.70 -18.92 -6.14
CA ARG A 133 -2.76 -19.71 -5.48
C ARG A 133 -2.32 -20.27 -4.12
N GLN A 134 -1.40 -19.57 -3.44
CA GLN A 134 -0.88 -19.95 -2.13
C GLN A 134 -1.11 -18.83 -1.10
N GLY A 135 -1.27 -19.19 0.17
CA GLY A 135 -1.45 -18.22 1.25
C GLY A 135 -2.88 -17.67 1.37
N ASP A 136 -3.01 -16.39 1.69
CA ASP A 136 -4.31 -15.72 1.92
C ASP A 136 -4.88 -15.14 0.63
N ILE A 137 -5.58 -15.97 -0.16
CA ILE A 137 -6.26 -15.53 -1.38
C ILE A 137 -7.48 -14.68 -0.99
N THR A 138 -7.50 -13.45 -1.44
CA THR A 138 -8.54 -12.46 -1.12
C THR A 138 -9.09 -11.83 -2.40
N ALA A 139 -10.37 -11.41 -2.39
CA ALA A 139 -10.95 -10.64 -3.49
C ALA A 139 -10.15 -9.35 -3.78
N TYR A 140 -9.57 -8.74 -2.72
CA TYR A 140 -8.66 -7.60 -2.87
C TYR A 140 -7.37 -7.99 -3.62
N GLY A 141 -6.73 -9.12 -3.27
CA GLY A 141 -5.54 -9.63 -3.95
C GLY A 141 -5.82 -9.99 -5.40
N GLU A 142 -6.96 -10.66 -5.67
CA GLU A 142 -7.40 -10.98 -7.04
C GLU A 142 -7.67 -9.69 -7.85
N GLY A 143 -8.29 -8.68 -7.22
CA GLY A 143 -8.48 -7.36 -7.84
C GLY A 143 -7.17 -6.67 -8.18
N LYS A 144 -6.18 -6.71 -7.28
CA LYS A 144 -4.85 -6.15 -7.55
C LYS A 144 -4.11 -6.91 -8.65
N LEU A 145 -4.20 -8.23 -8.68
CA LEU A 145 -3.63 -9.05 -9.76
C LEU A 145 -4.27 -8.71 -11.12
N ALA A 146 -5.58 -8.49 -11.17
CA ALA A 146 -6.26 -8.06 -12.40
C ALA A 146 -5.78 -6.67 -12.87
N VAL A 147 -5.56 -5.72 -11.95
CA VAL A 147 -4.99 -4.40 -12.24
C VAL A 147 -3.56 -4.52 -12.81
N GLU A 148 -2.73 -5.39 -12.22
CA GLU A 148 -1.37 -5.67 -12.73
C GLU A 148 -1.42 -6.23 -14.16
N ALA A 149 -2.35 -7.15 -14.43
CA ALA A 149 -2.50 -7.77 -15.75
C ALA A 149 -2.82 -6.74 -16.85
N GLU A 150 -3.67 -5.75 -16.58
CA GLU A 150 -3.98 -4.66 -17.50
C GLU A 150 -2.72 -3.85 -17.85
N LEU A 151 -1.94 -3.48 -16.85
CA LEU A 151 -0.71 -2.71 -17.07
C LEU A 151 0.36 -3.52 -17.82
N ILE A 152 0.53 -4.80 -17.49
CA ILE A 152 1.46 -5.71 -18.17
C ILE A 152 1.04 -5.88 -19.64
N ALA A 153 -0.25 -6.06 -19.90
CA ALA A 153 -0.77 -6.20 -21.27
C ALA A 153 -0.48 -4.95 -22.13
N ALA A 154 -0.59 -3.75 -21.56
CA ALA A 154 -0.24 -2.50 -22.23
C ALA A 154 1.28 -2.43 -22.54
N ALA A 155 2.12 -2.82 -21.58
CA ALA A 155 3.57 -2.86 -21.77
C ALA A 155 3.99 -3.87 -22.85
N GLN A 156 3.35 -5.05 -22.89
CA GLN A 156 3.61 -6.07 -23.94
C GLN A 156 3.23 -5.58 -25.35
N LYS A 157 2.24 -4.68 -25.45
CA LYS A 157 1.89 -4.02 -26.72
C LYS A 157 2.84 -2.87 -27.08
N GLY A 158 3.85 -2.60 -26.27
CA GLY A 158 4.81 -1.51 -26.50
C GLY A 158 4.24 -0.11 -26.26
N GLN A 159 3.12 0.01 -25.56
CA GLN A 159 2.47 1.29 -25.32
C GLN A 159 3.22 2.14 -24.28
N LEU A 160 3.83 1.49 -23.28
CA LEU A 160 4.56 2.13 -22.18
C LEU A 160 5.45 1.11 -21.44
N GLU A 161 6.23 1.56 -20.48
CA GLU A 161 6.97 0.71 -19.55
C GLU A 161 6.15 0.49 -18.28
N ALA A 162 5.95 -0.77 -17.89
CA ALA A 162 5.31 -1.13 -16.62
C ALA A 162 6.37 -1.41 -15.55
N VAL A 163 6.17 -0.88 -14.34
CA VAL A 163 6.89 -1.28 -13.13
C VAL A 163 5.86 -1.52 -12.03
N ILE A 164 5.93 -2.66 -11.37
CA ILE A 164 4.96 -3.04 -10.34
C ILE A 164 5.67 -3.22 -9.01
N LEU A 165 5.18 -2.53 -7.97
CA LEU A 165 5.67 -2.65 -6.60
C LEU A 165 4.60 -3.30 -5.73
N ARG A 166 4.79 -4.56 -5.35
CA ARG A 166 3.94 -5.32 -4.44
C ARG A 166 4.36 -5.04 -3.00
N ALA A 167 3.75 -4.04 -2.38
CA ALA A 167 4.02 -3.74 -0.97
C ALA A 167 3.42 -4.80 -0.05
N VAL A 168 4.16 -5.19 0.98
CA VAL A 168 3.63 -5.93 2.13
C VAL A 168 2.82 -5.00 3.04
N ASN A 169 2.48 -5.41 4.27
CA ASN A 169 1.80 -4.51 5.20
C ASN A 169 2.67 -3.30 5.52
N VAL A 170 2.13 -2.10 5.28
CA VAL A 170 2.86 -0.84 5.43
C VAL A 170 2.61 -0.23 6.81
N TYR A 171 3.68 0.14 7.52
CA TYR A 171 3.60 0.86 8.78
C TYR A 171 4.07 2.32 8.63
N GLY A 172 3.64 3.18 9.55
CA GLY A 172 3.99 4.60 9.60
C GLY A 172 2.86 5.43 10.19
N VAL A 173 3.10 6.71 10.41
CA VAL A 173 2.09 7.65 10.91
C VAL A 173 0.92 7.75 9.95
N GLY A 174 -0.30 7.63 10.46
CA GLY A 174 -1.52 7.60 9.64
C GLY A 174 -1.87 6.24 9.05
N MET A 175 -1.13 5.17 9.39
CA MET A 175 -1.43 3.81 8.94
C MET A 175 -2.82 3.34 9.37
N LYS A 176 -3.38 2.42 8.57
CA LYS A 176 -4.65 1.75 8.83
C LYS A 176 -4.44 0.24 8.87
N GLY A 177 -5.45 -0.51 9.27
CA GLY A 177 -5.40 -1.97 9.23
C GLY A 177 -5.14 -2.61 10.61
N LYS A 178 -4.67 -3.88 10.59
CA LYS A 178 -4.66 -4.73 11.79
C LYS A 178 -3.73 -4.24 12.89
N ILE A 179 -2.52 -3.78 12.55
CA ILE A 179 -1.54 -3.26 13.52
C ILE A 179 -2.08 -1.97 14.14
N ALA A 180 -2.60 -1.03 13.34
CA ALA A 180 -3.22 0.19 13.87
C ALA A 180 -4.40 -0.10 14.79
N SER A 181 -5.24 -1.09 14.42
CA SER A 181 -6.35 -1.54 15.26
C SER A 181 -5.85 -2.14 16.58
N MET A 182 -4.78 -2.93 16.53
CA MET A 182 -4.16 -3.53 17.71
C MET A 182 -3.62 -2.44 18.64
N ILE A 183 -2.90 -1.46 18.12
CA ILE A 183 -2.42 -0.29 18.89
C ILE A 183 -3.60 0.42 19.55
N SER A 184 -4.64 0.74 18.79
CA SER A 184 -5.84 1.42 19.31
C SER A 184 -6.56 0.63 20.39
N MET A 185 -6.63 -0.71 20.26
CA MET A 185 -7.23 -1.57 21.29
C MET A 185 -6.37 -1.65 22.56
N ILE A 186 -5.05 -1.67 22.44
CA ILE A 186 -4.14 -1.64 23.59
C ILE A 186 -4.22 -0.28 24.29
N ILE A 187 -4.24 0.82 23.54
CA ILE A 187 -4.43 2.18 24.13
C ILE A 187 -5.68 2.22 24.98
N ARG A 188 -6.80 1.68 24.49
CA ARG A 188 -8.10 1.65 25.17
C ARG A 188 -8.21 0.58 26.26
N GLY A 189 -7.21 -0.28 26.45
CA GLY A 189 -7.28 -1.42 27.37
C GLY A 189 -8.34 -2.47 27.00
N SER A 190 -8.75 -2.53 25.75
CA SER A 190 -9.81 -3.45 25.26
C SER A 190 -9.28 -4.73 24.64
N LEU A 191 -7.97 -4.84 24.41
CA LEU A 191 -7.33 -6.04 23.92
C LEU A 191 -6.76 -6.83 25.10
N PRO A 192 -7.21 -8.08 25.35
CA PRO A 192 -6.55 -8.95 26.29
C PRO A 192 -5.16 -9.34 25.73
N PRO A 193 -4.18 -9.62 26.60
CA PRO A 193 -2.86 -10.07 26.15
C PRO A 193 -2.99 -11.27 25.20
N LEU A 194 -2.33 -11.14 24.04
CA LEU A 194 -2.41 -12.18 23.02
C LEU A 194 -1.69 -13.46 23.46
N PRO A 195 -2.06 -14.64 22.92
CA PRO A 195 -1.26 -15.84 23.07
C PRO A 195 0.17 -15.61 22.58
N LEU A 196 1.11 -16.39 23.08
CA LEU A 196 2.47 -16.41 22.51
C LEU A 196 2.39 -16.98 21.09
N LEU A 197 2.57 -16.12 20.11
CA LEU A 197 2.53 -16.45 18.68
C LEU A 197 3.96 -16.33 18.13
N SER A 198 4.47 -17.41 17.55
CA SER A 198 5.82 -17.47 16.97
C SER A 198 5.85 -17.13 15.47
N ASN A 199 4.67 -17.01 14.85
CA ASN A 199 4.57 -16.67 13.44
C ASN A 199 5.14 -15.29 13.15
N ARG A 200 5.75 -15.16 11.97
CA ARG A 200 6.43 -13.95 11.54
C ARG A 200 5.79 -13.35 10.31
N VAL A 201 5.84 -12.03 10.22
CA VAL A 201 5.30 -11.24 9.11
C VAL A 201 6.34 -10.26 8.59
N SER A 202 6.37 -10.08 7.27
CA SER A 202 7.14 -9.01 6.63
C SER A 202 6.32 -7.72 6.63
N LEU A 203 7.00 -6.61 6.92
CA LEU A 203 6.44 -5.26 6.92
C LEU A 203 7.33 -4.34 6.08
N VAL A 204 6.87 -3.12 5.82
CA VAL A 204 7.66 -2.05 5.20
C VAL A 204 7.25 -0.70 5.75
N GLY A 205 8.20 0.18 6.01
CA GLY A 205 7.95 1.57 6.38
C GLY A 205 7.37 2.38 5.21
N SER A 206 6.42 3.27 5.49
CA SER A 206 5.83 4.13 4.45
C SER A 206 6.87 5.03 3.77
N GLN A 207 7.89 5.48 4.50
CA GLN A 207 9.00 6.28 3.96
C GLN A 207 9.90 5.43 3.07
N ASP A 208 10.22 4.19 3.47
CA ASP A 208 11.01 3.26 2.65
C ASP A 208 10.27 2.90 1.36
N LEU A 209 8.96 2.62 1.46
CA LEU A 209 8.14 2.35 0.28
C LEU A 209 8.11 3.55 -0.67
N ALA A 210 8.03 4.78 -0.15
CA ALA A 210 8.10 5.99 -0.96
C ALA A 210 9.46 6.11 -1.68
N ARG A 211 10.57 5.82 -0.99
CA ARG A 211 11.91 5.76 -1.63
C ARG A 211 11.99 4.68 -2.71
N ALA A 212 11.42 3.50 -2.48
CA ALA A 212 11.34 2.44 -3.49
C ALA A 212 10.58 2.88 -4.74
N ILE A 213 9.47 3.62 -4.57
CA ILE A 213 8.69 4.18 -5.69
C ILE A 213 9.53 5.17 -6.51
N ILE A 214 10.27 6.06 -5.84
CA ILE A 214 11.16 7.05 -6.48
C ILE A 214 12.27 6.33 -7.28
N GLN A 215 12.93 5.35 -6.68
CA GLN A 215 13.97 4.57 -7.36
C GLN A 215 13.42 3.79 -8.57
N ALA A 216 12.25 3.18 -8.43
CA ALA A 216 11.59 2.44 -9.51
C ALA A 216 11.15 3.36 -10.67
N ALA A 217 10.86 4.64 -10.38
CA ALA A 217 10.44 5.61 -11.38
C ALA A 217 11.54 5.90 -12.42
N THR A 218 12.79 6.04 -11.98
CA THR A 218 13.90 6.50 -12.82
C THR A 218 14.87 5.40 -13.24
N SER A 219 14.99 4.30 -12.50
CA SER A 219 15.92 3.22 -12.83
C SER A 219 15.56 2.53 -14.15
N ALA A 220 16.54 2.38 -15.02
CA ALA A 220 16.40 1.61 -16.27
C ALA A 220 16.17 0.12 -15.98
N GLU A 221 16.76 -0.41 -14.91
CA GLU A 221 16.66 -1.81 -14.51
C GLU A 221 15.25 -2.20 -14.06
N ALA A 222 14.41 -1.22 -13.70
CA ALA A 222 13.03 -1.46 -13.25
C ALA A 222 12.06 -1.83 -14.38
N LYS A 223 12.42 -1.55 -15.63
CA LYS A 223 11.55 -1.75 -16.80
C LYS A 223 11.01 -3.18 -16.89
N GLY A 224 9.68 -3.31 -16.92
CA GLY A 224 8.98 -4.58 -17.08
C GLY A 224 9.03 -5.50 -15.86
N LYS A 225 9.53 -5.02 -14.71
CA LYS A 225 9.71 -5.85 -13.52
C LYS A 225 8.61 -5.65 -12.49
N THR A 226 8.39 -6.71 -11.72
CA THR A 226 7.53 -6.72 -10.53
C THR A 226 8.38 -7.03 -9.32
N TYR A 227 8.35 -6.13 -8.33
CA TYR A 227 9.13 -6.26 -7.10
C TYR A 227 8.23 -6.42 -5.89
N THR A 228 8.63 -7.26 -4.95
CA THR A 228 8.07 -7.23 -3.60
C THR A 228 8.89 -6.27 -2.74
N VAL A 229 8.21 -5.41 -1.98
CA VAL A 229 8.85 -4.38 -1.16
C VAL A 229 8.60 -4.66 0.31
N THR A 230 9.69 -4.96 1.02
CA THR A 230 9.72 -5.18 2.49
C THR A 230 10.91 -4.43 3.08
N ASP A 231 10.92 -4.23 4.40
CA ASP A 231 12.10 -3.71 5.13
C ASP A 231 13.15 -4.79 5.43
N GLY A 232 12.93 -6.03 4.98
CA GLY A 232 13.84 -7.17 5.16
C GLY A 232 13.78 -7.79 6.56
N ALA A 233 13.07 -7.20 7.51
CA ALA A 233 12.90 -7.75 8.85
C ALA A 233 11.68 -8.69 8.94
N ALA A 234 11.74 -9.61 9.88
CA ALA A 234 10.67 -10.55 10.21
C ALA A 234 10.16 -10.26 11.62
N TYR A 235 8.91 -9.84 11.73
CA TYR A 235 8.28 -9.40 12.97
C TYR A 235 7.32 -10.44 13.51
N SER A 236 7.40 -10.79 14.80
CA SER A 236 6.35 -11.58 15.43
C SER A 236 5.26 -10.68 16.04
N ILE A 237 4.03 -11.20 16.05
CA ILE A 237 2.90 -10.46 16.64
C ILE A 237 3.12 -10.21 18.14
N SER A 238 3.75 -11.17 18.83
CA SER A 238 4.07 -11.03 20.27
C SER A 238 5.14 -9.96 20.53
N GLU A 239 6.14 -9.83 19.66
CA GLU A 239 7.15 -8.78 19.75
C GLU A 239 6.54 -7.40 19.45
N ILE A 240 5.68 -7.31 18.42
CA ILE A 240 4.94 -6.08 18.11
C ILE A 240 4.07 -5.64 19.29
N GLU A 241 3.32 -6.58 19.91
CA GLU A 241 2.52 -6.31 21.10
C GLU A 241 3.37 -5.75 22.23
N SER A 242 4.51 -6.39 22.55
CA SER A 242 5.44 -5.94 23.59
C SER A 242 6.00 -4.54 23.29
N ALA A 243 6.35 -4.28 22.05
CA ALA A 243 6.86 -2.98 21.62
C ALA A 243 5.80 -1.87 21.74
N ILE A 244 4.52 -2.17 21.46
CA ILE A 244 3.42 -1.21 21.66
C ILE A 244 3.28 -0.85 23.14
N TYR A 245 3.32 -1.83 24.06
CA TYR A 245 3.29 -1.56 25.49
C TYR A 245 4.47 -0.70 25.93
N ALA A 246 5.67 -0.99 25.45
CA ALA A 246 6.88 -0.21 25.73
C ALA A 246 6.76 1.24 25.20
N ALA A 247 6.27 1.43 23.97
CA ALA A 247 6.06 2.76 23.38
C ALA A 247 5.00 3.59 24.14
N LEU A 248 4.03 2.94 24.79
CA LEU A 248 3.04 3.58 25.66
C LEU A 248 3.56 3.87 27.08
N GLY A 249 4.78 3.45 27.43
CA GLY A 249 5.29 3.50 28.80
C GLY A 249 4.51 2.61 29.78
N ARG A 250 3.81 1.58 29.28
CA ARG A 250 2.98 0.68 30.08
C ARG A 250 3.67 -0.68 30.26
N GLN A 251 3.48 -1.28 31.43
CA GLN A 251 3.92 -2.64 31.64
C GLN A 251 2.96 -3.63 30.96
N MET A 252 3.54 -4.58 30.24
CA MET A 252 2.76 -5.64 29.64
C MET A 252 2.22 -6.57 30.75
N PRO A 253 0.94 -7.00 30.68
CA PRO A 253 0.41 -7.96 31.64
C PRO A 253 1.22 -9.27 31.70
N GLY A 254 1.48 -9.76 32.90
CA GLY A 254 2.28 -10.98 33.12
C GLY A 254 1.59 -12.28 32.71
N TRP A 255 0.30 -12.25 32.38
CA TRP A 255 -0.46 -13.40 31.89
C TRP A 255 -0.67 -13.35 30.38
N ARG A 256 -0.92 -14.49 29.76
CA ARG A 256 -1.20 -14.62 28.32
C ARG A 256 -2.50 -15.37 28.13
N ALA A 257 -3.32 -14.92 27.17
CA ALA A 257 -4.50 -15.68 26.80
C ALA A 257 -4.12 -17.07 26.23
N PRO A 258 -4.78 -18.14 26.65
CA PRO A 258 -4.58 -19.44 26.01
C PRO A 258 -4.93 -19.39 24.52
N PRO A 259 -4.19 -20.07 23.63
CA PRO A 259 -4.48 -20.09 22.19
C PRO A 259 -5.91 -20.52 21.84
N MET A 260 -6.50 -21.39 22.66
CA MET A 260 -7.89 -21.85 22.51
C MET A 260 -8.92 -20.70 22.60
N ILE A 261 -8.64 -19.66 23.38
CA ILE A 261 -9.54 -18.49 23.47
C ILE A 261 -9.57 -17.74 22.14
N LEU A 262 -8.44 -17.56 21.49
CA LEU A 262 -8.35 -16.93 20.17
C LEU A 262 -9.12 -17.75 19.12
N TYR A 263 -8.97 -19.07 19.17
CA TYR A 263 -9.71 -19.98 18.29
C TYR A 263 -11.22 -19.91 18.55
N ALA A 264 -11.66 -20.01 19.79
CA ALA A 264 -13.08 -19.93 20.16
C ALA A 264 -13.69 -18.59 19.78
N ALA A 265 -12.99 -17.47 20.02
CA ALA A 265 -13.45 -16.13 19.64
C ALA A 265 -13.58 -16.00 18.13
N SER A 266 -12.65 -16.55 17.34
CA SER A 266 -12.71 -16.53 15.88
C SER A 266 -13.83 -17.41 15.32
N ALA A 267 -14.09 -18.56 15.93
CA ALA A 267 -15.16 -19.49 15.57
C ALA A 267 -16.55 -18.88 15.86
N LEU A 268 -16.72 -18.29 17.05
CA LEU A 268 -17.94 -17.59 17.43
C LEU A 268 -18.22 -16.38 16.53
N ALA A 269 -17.21 -15.57 16.25
CA ALA A 269 -17.36 -14.43 15.34
C ALA A 269 -17.75 -14.88 13.93
N GLY A 270 -17.20 -16.00 13.44
CA GLY A 270 -17.60 -16.63 12.18
C GLY A 270 -19.06 -17.11 12.17
N LEU A 271 -19.53 -17.67 13.29
CA LEU A 271 -20.92 -18.11 13.45
C LEU A 271 -21.89 -16.91 13.45
N PHE A 272 -21.59 -15.86 14.23
CA PHE A 272 -22.41 -14.64 14.26
C PHE A 272 -22.48 -13.92 12.91
N SER A 273 -21.37 -13.94 12.15
CA SER A 273 -21.34 -13.39 10.79
C SER A 273 -22.24 -14.20 9.82
N ARG A 274 -22.25 -15.53 9.93
CA ARG A 274 -23.13 -16.39 9.11
C ARG A 274 -24.60 -16.22 9.47
N LEU A 275 -24.91 -15.89 10.70
CA LEU A 275 -26.28 -15.63 11.16
C LEU A 275 -26.75 -14.19 10.90
N GLY A 276 -25.93 -13.36 10.22
CA GLY A 276 -26.26 -11.96 9.92
C GLY A 276 -26.34 -11.03 11.11
N LEU A 277 -25.97 -11.51 12.32
CA LEU A 277 -26.15 -10.79 13.59
C LEU A 277 -25.03 -9.76 13.86
N ARG A 278 -23.92 -9.81 13.15
CA ARG A 278 -22.82 -8.85 13.25
C ARG A 278 -21.96 -8.87 11.98
N LYS A 279 -21.70 -7.71 11.38
CA LYS A 279 -20.57 -7.53 10.44
C LYS A 279 -19.28 -7.43 11.29
N GLY A 280 -18.74 -8.56 11.72
CA GLY A 280 -17.60 -8.61 12.63
C GLY A 280 -16.30 -8.93 11.90
N SER A 281 -15.23 -8.27 12.30
CA SER A 281 -13.90 -8.32 11.69
C SER A 281 -13.07 -9.56 12.04
N ILE A 282 -13.54 -10.46 12.90
CA ILE A 282 -12.79 -11.66 13.30
C ILE A 282 -13.41 -12.88 12.59
N SER A 283 -12.67 -13.47 11.69
CA SER A 283 -13.06 -14.65 10.93
C SER A 283 -11.99 -15.74 11.09
N SER A 284 -12.28 -16.97 10.62
CA SER A 284 -11.27 -18.05 10.51
C SER A 284 -10.02 -17.61 9.73
N ARG A 285 -10.16 -16.64 8.82
CA ARG A 285 -9.07 -15.96 8.12
C ARG A 285 -8.19 -15.16 9.09
N THR A 286 -8.79 -14.46 10.07
CA THR A 286 -8.03 -13.71 11.09
C THR A 286 -7.16 -14.63 11.93
N TYR A 287 -7.69 -15.80 12.35
CA TYR A 287 -6.93 -16.81 13.08
C TYR A 287 -5.73 -17.29 12.25
N ARG A 288 -5.95 -17.67 10.99
CA ARG A 288 -4.89 -18.14 10.09
C ARG A 288 -3.79 -17.08 9.90
N ASN A 289 -4.17 -15.83 9.67
CA ASN A 289 -3.21 -14.72 9.52
C ASN A 289 -2.43 -14.39 10.81
N LEU A 290 -2.93 -14.81 11.96
CA LEU A 290 -2.25 -14.65 13.25
C LEU A 290 -1.39 -15.87 13.63
N THR A 291 -1.47 -16.97 12.89
CA THR A 291 -0.80 -18.23 13.25
C THR A 291 0.12 -18.79 12.14
N MET A 292 0.08 -18.21 10.94
CA MET A 292 0.95 -18.63 9.83
C MET A 292 1.97 -17.54 9.51
N ASP A 293 3.15 -17.96 9.13
CA ASP A 293 4.18 -17.05 8.61
C ASP A 293 3.71 -16.40 7.30
N ASN A 294 4.02 -15.12 7.17
CA ASN A 294 3.77 -14.35 5.97
C ASN A 294 5.02 -13.52 5.65
N LEU A 295 6.03 -14.22 5.15
CA LEU A 295 7.35 -13.68 4.87
C LEU A 295 7.54 -13.52 3.36
N PHE A 296 8.15 -12.41 2.99
CA PHE A 296 8.49 -12.06 1.63
C PHE A 296 9.94 -11.62 1.54
N ASP A 297 10.55 -11.87 0.40
CA ASP A 297 11.91 -11.48 0.09
C ASP A 297 11.93 -10.16 -0.72
N ASN A 298 12.92 -9.32 -0.46
CA ASN A 298 13.18 -8.06 -1.19
C ASN A 298 14.50 -8.07 -1.97
N ALA A 299 15.16 -9.21 -2.11
CA ALA A 299 16.48 -9.31 -2.74
C ALA A 299 16.49 -8.74 -4.17
N ALA A 300 15.42 -8.95 -4.94
CA ALA A 300 15.33 -8.46 -6.31
C ALA A 300 15.35 -6.92 -6.37
N ILE A 301 14.55 -6.24 -5.56
CA ILE A 301 14.54 -4.76 -5.56
C ILE A 301 15.85 -4.20 -4.98
N CYS A 302 16.43 -4.85 -3.98
CA CYS A 302 17.72 -4.47 -3.42
C CYS A 302 18.84 -4.59 -4.47
N GLY A 303 18.89 -5.70 -5.21
CA GLY A 303 19.90 -5.94 -6.24
C GLY A 303 19.77 -5.03 -7.45
N ASP A 304 18.56 -4.87 -7.97
CA ASP A 304 18.32 -4.13 -9.21
C ASP A 304 18.32 -2.61 -9.00
N LEU A 305 17.71 -2.13 -7.90
CA LEU A 305 17.50 -0.71 -7.68
C LEU A 305 18.41 -0.11 -6.59
N GLY A 306 19.22 -0.92 -5.93
CA GLY A 306 20.00 -0.48 -4.78
C GLY A 306 19.10 -0.09 -3.59
N PHE A 307 17.87 -0.64 -3.54
CA PHE A 307 16.96 -0.34 -2.44
C PHE A 307 17.55 -0.81 -1.11
N ASN A 308 17.64 0.10 -0.17
CA ASN A 308 18.15 -0.15 1.17
C ASN A 308 17.16 0.44 2.18
N PRO A 309 16.29 -0.38 2.80
CA PRO A 309 15.38 0.10 3.82
C PRO A 309 16.13 0.68 5.01
N ARG A 310 15.66 1.79 5.54
CA ARG A 310 16.29 2.56 6.63
C ARG A 310 15.50 2.48 7.91
N ASP A 311 14.19 2.22 7.81
CA ASP A 311 13.30 2.19 8.94
C ASP A 311 13.06 0.74 9.39
N ASN A 312 12.76 0.56 10.66
CA ASN A 312 12.13 -0.64 11.18
C ASN A 312 10.94 -0.27 12.04
N LEU A 313 9.97 -1.19 12.17
CA LEU A 313 8.74 -0.91 12.91
C LEU A 313 9.01 -0.37 14.33
N TYR A 314 9.98 -0.95 15.04
CA TYR A 314 10.21 -0.60 16.44
C TYR A 314 10.75 0.82 16.61
N ALA A 315 11.54 1.30 15.67
CA ALA A 315 12.04 2.68 15.68
C ALA A 315 10.94 3.71 15.40
N VAL A 316 9.98 3.38 14.53
CA VAL A 316 8.88 4.29 14.11
C VAL A 316 7.65 4.18 15.04
N LEU A 317 7.53 3.08 15.79
CA LEU A 317 6.36 2.79 16.61
C LEU A 317 6.03 3.87 17.65
N PRO A 318 6.98 4.51 18.35
CA PRO A 318 6.67 5.61 19.27
C PRO A 318 5.92 6.76 18.61
N GLU A 319 6.33 7.19 17.42
CA GLU A 319 5.69 8.25 16.64
C GLU A 319 4.27 7.85 16.20
N ILE A 320 4.10 6.59 15.78
CA ILE A 320 2.78 6.04 15.42
C ILE A 320 1.84 6.06 16.63
N VAL A 321 2.32 5.61 17.78
CA VAL A 321 1.55 5.58 19.04
C VAL A 321 1.16 6.99 19.47
N GLU A 322 2.09 7.94 19.44
CA GLU A 322 1.83 9.35 19.77
C GLU A 322 0.73 9.94 18.88
N SER A 323 0.79 9.69 17.57
CA SER A 323 -0.22 10.16 16.61
C SER A 323 -1.63 9.59 16.85
N LEU A 324 -1.73 8.43 17.50
CA LEU A 324 -3.00 7.78 17.82
C LEU A 324 -3.54 8.17 19.22
N VAL A 325 -2.66 8.59 20.13
CA VAL A 325 -3.02 9.07 21.48
C VAL A 325 -3.45 10.53 21.44
N THR A 326 -2.77 11.35 20.64
CA THR A 326 -3.07 12.77 20.38
C THR A 326 -3.63 12.92 18.97
N PRO A 327 -4.90 12.57 18.70
CA PRO A 327 -5.46 12.84 17.39
C PRO A 327 -5.42 14.35 17.19
N ASN A 328 -4.79 14.81 16.10
CA ASN A 328 -4.75 16.21 15.73
C ASN A 328 -6.16 16.80 15.82
N SER A 329 -6.32 17.76 16.73
CA SER A 329 -7.49 18.60 16.94
C SER A 329 -7.84 19.40 15.69
#